data_b47ea93d7165d563e89b58632106f46d
#
_entry.id   b47ea93d7165d563e89b58632106f46d
#
_cell.length_a   1.000
_cell.length_b   1.000
_cell.length_c   1.000
_cell.angle_alpha   90.00
_cell.angle_beta   90.00
_cell.angle_gamma   90.00
#
_symmetry.space_group_name_H-M   'P 1'
#
loop_
_entity.id
_entity.type
_entity.pdbx_description
1 polymer ?
#
loop_
_entity_poly.entity_id
_entity_poly.type
_entity_poly.pdbx_seq_one_letter_code
_entity_poly.pdbx_strand_id
1 'polypeptide(L)'
;MTPIFILIRGNSGSGKTVLANYLQNHFGYQRCLLLHEDLLRLDILHVKEKEAAPTASLIELMIDWGKQYYPIIILEGILPKRIYGTALTKIIHEFGAGAFVYYLDVPFAQTVKHNEEKESPFSPEILEKWWLEQDTLGGKERKLPGATVKAIAEQILTDLADYENKKCLGKN
;
A
#
# COMPACT_ATOMS: atom_id res chain seq x y z
N MET A 1 20.32 8.60 -4.67
CA MET A 1 19.95 7.39 -3.86
C MET A 1 18.77 6.76 -4.59
N THR A 2 18.75 5.45 -4.82
CA THR A 2 17.59 4.81 -5.48
C THR A 2 16.45 4.79 -4.47
N PRO A 3 15.30 5.40 -4.77
CA PRO A 3 14.19 5.43 -3.81
C PRO A 3 13.60 4.02 -3.60
N ILE A 4 12.99 3.83 -2.45
CA ILE A 4 12.27 2.61 -2.06
C ILE A 4 10.77 2.86 -2.26
N PHE A 5 10.08 1.87 -2.79
CA PHE A 5 8.63 1.86 -2.95
C PHE A 5 8.01 0.78 -2.06
N ILE A 6 7.06 1.17 -1.23
CA ILE A 6 6.30 0.26 -0.37
C ILE A 6 4.84 0.33 -0.80
N LEU A 7 4.31 -0.79 -1.27
CA LEU A 7 2.90 -0.94 -1.62
C LEU A 7 2.19 -1.76 -0.54
N ILE A 8 1.12 -1.21 0.02
CA ILE A 8 0.31 -1.87 1.06
C ILE A 8 -1.12 -2.02 0.53
N ARG A 9 -1.50 -3.25 0.21
CA ARG A 9 -2.84 -3.60 -0.30
C ARG A 9 -3.59 -4.49 0.70
N GLY A 10 -4.88 -4.64 0.48
CA GLY A 10 -5.76 -5.51 1.27
C GLY A 10 -7.19 -4.97 1.32
N ASN A 11 -8.12 -5.74 1.79
CA ASN A 11 -9.53 -5.38 1.86
C ASN A 11 -9.81 -4.20 2.81
N SER A 12 -11.01 -3.62 2.71
CA SER A 12 -11.47 -2.60 3.66
C SER A 12 -11.41 -3.14 5.10
N GLY A 13 -10.97 -2.32 6.05
CA GLY A 13 -10.83 -2.76 7.45
C GLY A 13 -9.60 -3.62 7.76
N SER A 14 -8.69 -3.86 6.80
CA SER A 14 -7.48 -4.65 7.06
C SER A 14 -6.36 -3.90 7.80
N GLY A 15 -6.51 -2.59 8.07
CA GLY A 15 -5.53 -1.81 8.82
C GLY A 15 -4.45 -1.12 7.98
N LYS A 16 -4.56 -1.11 6.64
CA LYS A 16 -3.59 -0.49 5.71
C LYS A 16 -3.23 0.94 6.07
N THR A 17 -4.24 1.78 6.24
CA THR A 17 -4.05 3.21 6.52
C THR A 17 -3.33 3.44 7.85
N VAL A 18 -3.68 2.68 8.89
CA VAL A 18 -3.01 2.76 10.19
C VAL A 18 -1.54 2.34 10.08
N LEU A 19 -1.27 1.25 9.35
CA LEU A 19 0.09 0.76 9.09
C LEU A 19 0.91 1.77 8.28
N ALA A 20 0.34 2.32 7.21
CA ALA A 20 1.01 3.28 6.34
C ALA A 20 1.38 4.57 7.10
N ASN A 21 0.45 5.10 7.91
CA ASN A 21 0.72 6.25 8.78
C ASN A 21 1.79 5.95 9.84
N TYR A 22 1.76 4.74 10.43
CA TYR A 22 2.79 4.32 11.38
C TYR A 22 4.19 4.32 10.73
N LEU A 23 4.29 3.75 9.54
CA LEU A 23 5.56 3.72 8.78
C LEU A 23 6.01 5.12 8.36
N GLN A 24 5.11 5.99 7.89
CA GLN A 24 5.45 7.36 7.54
C GLN A 24 5.99 8.13 8.77
N ASN A 25 5.34 7.99 9.92
CA ASN A 25 5.82 8.59 11.17
C ASN A 25 7.22 8.07 11.57
N HIS A 26 7.45 6.76 11.39
CA HIS A 26 8.76 6.14 11.66
C HIS A 26 9.87 6.71 10.75
N PHE A 27 9.62 6.86 9.45
CA PHE A 27 10.60 7.38 8.49
C PHE A 27 10.76 8.90 8.55
N GLY A 28 9.73 9.60 9.01
CA GLY A 28 9.62 11.07 9.03
C GLY A 28 9.03 11.65 7.74
N TYR A 29 8.16 12.65 7.90
CA TYR A 29 7.40 13.28 6.80
C TYR A 29 8.27 13.87 5.69
N GLN A 30 9.47 14.36 6.03
CA GLN A 30 10.41 14.93 5.04
C GLN A 30 11.11 13.85 4.19
N ARG A 31 11.06 12.60 4.62
CA ARG A 31 11.74 11.47 3.96
C ARG A 31 10.78 10.49 3.31
N CYS A 32 9.49 10.56 3.64
CA CYS A 32 8.50 9.58 3.21
C CYS A 32 7.28 10.27 2.60
N LEU A 33 7.09 10.09 1.30
CA LEU A 33 5.85 10.43 0.62
C LEU A 33 4.84 9.30 0.86
N LEU A 34 3.69 9.62 1.44
CA LEU A 34 2.58 8.69 1.61
C LEU A 34 1.41 9.08 0.71
N LEU A 35 0.98 8.14 -0.11
CA LEU A 35 -0.16 8.27 -1.01
C LEU A 35 -1.29 7.34 -0.55
N HIS A 36 -2.41 7.94 -0.16
CA HIS A 36 -3.66 7.23 0.13
C HIS A 36 -4.51 7.23 -1.14
N GLU A 37 -4.78 6.05 -1.70
CA GLU A 37 -5.59 5.95 -2.94
C GLU A 37 -6.99 6.54 -2.74
N ASP A 38 -7.64 6.24 -1.60
CA ASP A 38 -8.96 6.76 -1.31
C ASP A 38 -9.00 8.30 -1.29
N LEU A 39 -7.99 8.96 -0.71
CA LEU A 39 -7.88 10.41 -0.70
C LEU A 39 -7.74 10.97 -2.13
N LEU A 40 -6.88 10.36 -2.95
CA LEU A 40 -6.69 10.78 -4.34
C LEU A 40 -7.98 10.62 -5.15
N ARG A 41 -8.65 9.49 -4.98
CA ARG A 41 -9.86 9.16 -5.73
C ARG A 41 -11.09 9.93 -5.28
N LEU A 42 -11.32 10.01 -3.96
CA LEU A 42 -12.55 10.57 -3.39
C LEU A 42 -12.47 12.07 -3.16
N ASP A 43 -11.36 12.55 -2.57
CA ASP A 43 -11.27 13.93 -2.07
C ASP A 43 -10.61 14.87 -3.08
N ILE A 44 -9.77 14.34 -3.99
CA ILE A 44 -9.10 15.16 -5.00
C ILE A 44 -9.81 15.05 -6.35
N LEU A 45 -10.04 13.84 -6.85
CA LEU A 45 -10.61 13.61 -8.18
C LEU A 45 -12.13 13.50 -8.17
N HIS A 46 -12.77 13.19 -7.04
CA HIS A 46 -14.22 12.94 -6.90
C HIS A 46 -14.75 11.90 -7.90
N VAL A 47 -13.99 10.82 -8.14
CA VAL A 47 -14.34 9.78 -9.10
C VAL A 47 -14.70 8.46 -8.42
N LYS A 48 -15.54 7.68 -9.09
CA LYS A 48 -15.82 6.31 -8.67
C LYS A 48 -14.69 5.37 -9.11
N GLU A 49 -14.46 4.33 -8.33
CA GLU A 49 -13.51 3.26 -8.66
C GLU A 49 -14.03 2.44 -9.85
N LYS A 50 -13.42 2.62 -11.01
CA LYS A 50 -13.73 1.90 -12.24
C LYS A 50 -12.51 1.87 -13.16
N GLU A 51 -12.53 0.96 -14.12
CA GLU A 51 -11.55 0.93 -15.21
C GLU A 51 -11.49 2.28 -15.94
N ALA A 52 -10.31 2.66 -16.38
CA ALA A 52 -10.04 3.93 -17.04
C ALA A 52 -10.32 5.19 -16.17
N ALA A 53 -10.50 5.06 -14.85
CA ALA A 53 -10.52 6.22 -13.97
C ALA A 53 -9.13 6.89 -13.92
N PRO A 54 -9.07 8.22 -13.81
CA PRO A 54 -7.80 8.96 -13.83
C PRO A 54 -6.92 8.70 -12.59
N THR A 55 -7.42 7.99 -11.59
CA THR A 55 -6.70 7.76 -10.33
C THR A 55 -5.38 7.01 -10.55
N ALA A 56 -5.37 5.98 -11.42
CA ALA A 56 -4.15 5.22 -11.69
C ALA A 56 -3.05 6.09 -12.31
N SER A 57 -3.41 6.93 -13.31
CA SER A 57 -2.46 7.84 -13.94
C SER A 57 -1.97 8.95 -12.99
N LEU A 58 -2.83 9.44 -12.10
CA LEU A 58 -2.42 10.39 -11.06
C LEU A 58 -1.43 9.75 -10.09
N ILE A 59 -1.67 8.50 -9.65
CA ILE A 59 -0.75 7.74 -8.81
C ILE A 59 0.61 7.59 -9.49
N GLU A 60 0.66 7.17 -10.75
CA GLU A 60 1.90 7.06 -11.52
C GLU A 60 2.66 8.40 -11.55
N LEU A 61 1.96 9.49 -11.87
CA LEU A 61 2.55 10.82 -11.92
C LEU A 61 3.13 11.26 -10.56
N MET A 62 2.39 11.04 -9.48
CA MET A 62 2.84 11.41 -8.14
C MET A 62 4.02 10.57 -7.67
N ILE A 63 4.06 9.29 -8.03
CA ILE A 63 5.21 8.42 -7.74
C ILE A 63 6.43 8.86 -8.53
N ASP A 64 6.29 9.17 -9.82
CA ASP A 64 7.39 9.66 -10.65
C ASP A 64 7.95 10.99 -10.16
N TRP A 65 7.10 11.89 -9.75
CA TRP A 65 7.50 13.13 -9.08
C TRP A 65 8.19 12.82 -7.75
N GLY A 66 7.61 11.94 -6.94
CA GLY A 66 8.11 11.57 -5.61
C GLY A 66 9.52 10.98 -5.63
N LYS A 67 9.87 10.21 -6.67
CA LYS A 67 11.22 9.66 -6.87
C LYS A 67 12.33 10.71 -6.85
N GLN A 68 12.00 11.97 -7.19
CA GLN A 68 12.96 13.06 -7.25
C GLN A 68 13.24 13.69 -5.88
N TYR A 69 12.27 13.59 -4.95
CA TYR A 69 12.30 14.33 -3.69
C TYR A 69 12.32 13.47 -2.44
N TYR A 70 11.85 12.21 -2.54
CA TYR A 70 11.69 11.34 -1.39
C TYR A 70 12.46 10.03 -1.53
N PRO A 71 13.27 9.64 -0.54
CA PRO A 71 13.93 8.34 -0.53
C PRO A 71 12.97 7.17 -0.32
N ILE A 72 11.77 7.43 0.22
CA ILE A 72 10.75 6.40 0.48
C ILE A 72 9.40 6.90 -0.03
N ILE A 73 8.69 6.04 -0.76
CA ILE A 73 7.33 6.30 -1.24
C ILE A 73 6.46 5.14 -0.78
N ILE A 74 5.38 5.46 -0.09
CA ILE A 74 4.36 4.48 0.32
C ILE A 74 3.08 4.77 -0.47
N LEU A 75 2.51 3.74 -1.07
CA LEU A 75 1.15 3.77 -1.63
C LEU A 75 0.31 2.75 -0.87
N GLU A 76 -0.86 3.18 -0.37
CA GLU A 76 -1.81 2.26 0.25
C GLU A 76 -3.21 2.42 -0.32
N GLY A 77 -3.96 1.33 -0.31
CA GLY A 77 -5.34 1.27 -0.76
C GLY A 77 -5.83 -0.15 -0.96
N ILE A 78 -7.11 -0.30 -1.28
CA ILE A 78 -7.63 -1.60 -1.75
C ILE A 78 -6.95 -1.94 -3.07
N LEU A 79 -6.92 -0.97 -4.00
CA LEU A 79 -6.23 -1.03 -5.29
C LEU A 79 -6.53 -2.34 -6.03
N PRO A 80 -7.81 -2.61 -6.40
CA PRO A 80 -8.21 -3.86 -7.05
C PRO A 80 -7.34 -4.16 -8.27
N LYS A 81 -6.84 -5.40 -8.34
CA LYS A 81 -5.97 -5.85 -9.44
C LYS A 81 -6.58 -5.60 -10.82
N ARG A 82 -7.89 -5.82 -10.98
CA ARG A 82 -8.60 -5.59 -12.25
C ARG A 82 -8.54 -4.14 -12.74
N ILE A 83 -8.36 -3.17 -11.81
CA ILE A 83 -8.32 -1.74 -12.12
C ILE A 83 -6.89 -1.22 -12.16
N TYR A 84 -6.11 -1.51 -11.12
CA TYR A 84 -4.78 -0.94 -10.92
C TYR A 84 -3.63 -1.87 -11.30
N GLY A 85 -3.91 -3.15 -11.58
CA GLY A 85 -2.87 -4.17 -11.74
C GLY A 85 -1.80 -3.82 -12.77
N THR A 86 -2.18 -3.26 -13.91
CA THR A 86 -1.24 -2.85 -14.96
C THR A 86 -0.31 -1.73 -14.48
N ALA A 87 -0.88 -0.67 -13.89
CA ALA A 87 -0.11 0.46 -13.37
C ALA A 87 0.82 0.03 -12.22
N LEU A 88 0.29 -0.75 -11.27
CA LEU A 88 1.08 -1.26 -10.15
C LEU A 88 2.22 -2.17 -10.60
N THR A 89 1.98 -3.05 -11.56
CA THR A 89 3.02 -3.95 -12.10
C THR A 89 4.14 -3.13 -12.75
N LYS A 90 3.80 -2.10 -13.51
CA LYS A 90 4.77 -1.17 -14.12
C LYS A 90 5.62 -0.49 -13.04
N ILE A 91 4.97 0.11 -12.03
CA ILE A 91 5.66 0.79 -10.92
C ILE A 91 6.60 -0.18 -10.19
N ILE A 92 6.11 -1.38 -9.82
CA ILE A 92 6.91 -2.41 -9.15
C ILE A 92 8.14 -2.79 -10.00
N HIS A 93 7.98 -2.93 -11.30
CA HIS A 93 9.08 -3.24 -12.21
C HIS A 93 10.12 -2.11 -12.26
N GLU A 94 9.69 -0.85 -12.29
CA GLU A 94 10.58 0.32 -12.32
C GLU A 94 11.44 0.44 -11.04
N PHE A 95 10.89 0.13 -9.87
CA PHE A 95 11.65 0.11 -8.61
C PHE A 95 12.53 -1.15 -8.44
N GLY A 96 12.25 -2.20 -9.21
CA GLY A 96 13.05 -3.43 -9.21
C GLY A 96 13.21 -4.03 -7.81
N ALA A 97 14.44 -4.19 -7.34
CA ALA A 97 14.72 -4.73 -6.01
C ALA A 97 14.29 -3.79 -4.87
N GLY A 98 14.10 -2.50 -5.13
CA GLY A 98 13.61 -1.51 -4.16
C GLY A 98 12.08 -1.47 -4.02
N ALA A 99 11.34 -2.35 -4.68
CA ALA A 99 9.91 -2.49 -4.52
C ALA A 99 9.56 -3.54 -3.46
N PHE A 100 8.83 -3.13 -2.43
CA PHE A 100 8.30 -3.96 -1.34
C PHE A 100 6.79 -3.96 -1.42
N VAL A 101 6.20 -5.13 -1.67
CA VAL A 101 4.78 -5.25 -2.00
C VAL A 101 4.11 -6.18 -1.00
N TYR A 102 3.12 -5.66 -0.28
CA TYR A 102 2.43 -6.38 0.78
C TYR A 102 0.93 -6.39 0.59
N TYR A 103 0.32 -7.53 0.83
CA TYR A 103 -1.13 -7.71 0.92
C TYR A 103 -1.50 -8.11 2.35
N LEU A 104 -2.29 -7.27 3.02
CA LEU A 104 -2.80 -7.58 4.35
C LEU A 104 -3.96 -8.57 4.24
N ASP A 105 -3.63 -9.85 4.46
CA ASP A 105 -4.55 -10.99 4.35
C ASP A 105 -5.30 -11.19 5.68
N VAL A 106 -6.21 -10.26 5.97
CA VAL A 106 -7.00 -10.25 7.21
C VAL A 106 -8.35 -10.93 6.94
N PRO A 107 -8.79 -11.91 7.75
CA PRO A 107 -10.08 -12.56 7.59
C PRO A 107 -11.25 -11.59 7.63
N PHE A 108 -12.30 -11.84 6.83
CA PHE A 108 -13.48 -10.96 6.74
C PHE A 108 -14.09 -10.63 8.12
N ALA A 109 -14.25 -11.63 8.99
CA ALA A 109 -14.79 -11.42 10.32
C ALA A 109 -13.97 -10.43 11.18
N GLN A 110 -12.65 -10.39 10.97
CA GLN A 110 -11.77 -9.45 11.66
C GLN A 110 -11.87 -8.04 11.05
N THR A 111 -12.01 -7.93 9.73
CA THR A 111 -12.20 -6.62 9.07
C THR A 111 -13.52 -5.97 9.47
N VAL A 112 -14.59 -6.75 9.69
CA VAL A 112 -15.86 -6.26 10.25
C VAL A 112 -15.66 -5.67 11.62
N LYS A 113 -14.97 -6.36 12.54
CA LYS A 113 -14.66 -5.84 13.87
C LYS A 113 -13.87 -4.53 13.83
N HIS A 114 -12.82 -4.46 13.02
CA HIS A 114 -12.04 -3.23 12.87
C HIS A 114 -12.85 -2.08 12.26
N ASN A 115 -13.85 -2.41 11.43
CA ASN A 115 -14.72 -1.39 10.87
C ASN A 115 -15.70 -0.83 11.91
N GLU A 116 -16.16 -1.63 12.87
CA GLU A 116 -17.03 -1.19 13.98
C GLU A 116 -16.35 -0.16 14.88
N GLU A 117 -15.01 -0.17 14.96
CA GLU A 117 -14.21 0.77 15.75
C GLU A 117 -14.03 2.16 15.08
N LYS A 118 -14.52 2.34 13.85
CA LYS A 118 -14.42 3.61 13.12
C LYS A 118 -15.51 4.59 13.56
N GLU A 119 -15.22 5.89 13.47
CA GLU A 119 -16.21 6.95 13.72
C GLU A 119 -17.45 6.83 12.81
N SER A 120 -17.26 6.36 11.58
CA SER A 120 -18.33 6.16 10.60
C SER A 120 -18.18 4.77 9.97
N PRO A 121 -18.67 3.72 10.65
CA PRO A 121 -18.55 2.36 10.15
C PRO A 121 -19.45 2.12 8.95
N PHE A 122 -18.98 1.35 8.00
CA PHE A 122 -19.80 0.80 6.92
C PHE A 122 -20.64 -0.37 7.43
N SER A 123 -21.82 -0.60 6.85
CA SER A 123 -22.58 -1.78 7.17
C SER A 123 -21.87 -3.06 6.71
N PRO A 124 -22.07 -4.21 7.38
CA PRO A 124 -21.48 -5.49 6.96
C PRO A 124 -21.78 -5.86 5.51
N GLU A 125 -22.99 -5.55 5.01
CA GLU A 125 -23.39 -5.82 3.63
C GLU A 125 -22.58 -5.00 2.63
N ILE A 126 -22.20 -3.78 2.98
CA ILE A 126 -21.32 -2.93 2.15
C ILE A 126 -19.91 -3.51 2.13
N LEU A 127 -19.40 -3.95 3.27
CA LEU A 127 -18.08 -4.58 3.35
C LEU A 127 -18.03 -5.88 2.55
N GLU A 128 -19.07 -6.70 2.64
CA GLU A 128 -19.19 -7.95 1.87
C GLU A 128 -19.23 -7.68 0.36
N LYS A 129 -19.99 -6.67 -0.06
CA LYS A 129 -20.05 -6.25 -1.47
C LYS A 129 -18.70 -5.77 -2.00
N TRP A 130 -17.85 -5.17 -1.18
CA TRP A 130 -16.52 -4.69 -1.57
C TRP A 130 -15.42 -5.71 -1.32
N TRP A 131 -15.76 -6.84 -0.71
CA TRP A 131 -14.80 -7.90 -0.43
C TRP A 131 -14.21 -8.46 -1.71
N LEU A 132 -12.90 -8.45 -1.79
CA LEU A 132 -12.14 -9.05 -2.88
C LEU A 132 -11.41 -10.27 -2.32
N GLU A 133 -11.86 -11.44 -2.71
CA GLU A 133 -11.23 -12.67 -2.25
C GLU A 133 -9.89 -12.86 -2.94
N GLN A 134 -8.82 -12.92 -2.14
CA GLN A 134 -7.45 -13.17 -2.60
C GLN A 134 -7.00 -12.34 -3.81
N ASP A 135 -7.38 -11.06 -3.85
CA ASP A 135 -7.06 -10.14 -4.95
C ASP A 135 -5.56 -9.76 -4.95
N THR A 136 -4.68 -10.75 -5.09
CA THR A 136 -3.24 -10.53 -5.10
C THR A 136 -2.71 -10.24 -6.50
N LEU A 137 -1.65 -9.42 -6.58
CA LEU A 137 -0.93 -9.16 -7.84
C LEU A 137 -0.10 -10.36 -8.27
N GLY A 138 0.28 -11.22 -7.32
CA GLY A 138 1.25 -12.29 -7.54
C GLY A 138 2.71 -11.79 -7.51
N GLY A 139 3.64 -12.62 -7.99
CA GLY A 139 5.05 -12.22 -8.10
C GLY A 139 5.68 -11.87 -6.76
N LYS A 140 6.07 -10.60 -6.57
CA LYS A 140 6.73 -10.10 -5.37
C LYS A 140 5.78 -9.83 -4.19
N GLU A 141 4.48 -9.86 -4.40
CA GLU A 141 3.53 -9.51 -3.35
C GLU A 141 3.51 -10.56 -2.24
N ARG A 142 3.88 -10.15 -1.04
CA ARG A 142 3.86 -10.99 0.15
C ARG A 142 2.55 -10.82 0.90
N LYS A 143 1.86 -11.91 1.16
CA LYS A 143 0.72 -11.94 2.08
C LYS A 143 1.21 -11.84 3.51
N LEU A 144 0.67 -10.87 4.24
CA LEU A 144 0.89 -10.73 5.67
C LEU A 144 -0.41 -11.11 6.38
N PRO A 145 -0.41 -12.15 7.20
CA PRO A 145 -1.59 -12.57 7.95
C PRO A 145 -1.97 -11.50 8.98
N GLY A 146 -3.23 -11.52 9.41
CA GLY A 146 -3.73 -10.61 10.43
C GLY A 146 -2.88 -10.66 11.69
N ALA A 147 -2.24 -9.54 12.00
CA ALA A 147 -1.41 -9.33 13.18
C ALA A 147 -1.57 -7.88 13.65
N THR A 148 -0.94 -7.52 14.76
CA THR A 148 -0.93 -6.12 15.20
C THR A 148 -0.17 -5.25 14.19
N VAL A 149 -0.60 -3.99 14.05
CA VAL A 149 0.08 -3.01 13.17
C VAL A 149 1.58 -2.94 13.48
N LYS A 150 1.95 -2.97 14.76
CA LYS A 150 3.34 -2.95 15.20
C LYS A 150 4.13 -4.15 14.68
N ALA A 151 3.61 -5.36 14.83
CA ALA A 151 4.29 -6.57 14.37
C ALA A 151 4.47 -6.58 12.84
N ILE A 152 3.45 -6.13 12.09
CA ILE A 152 3.54 -6.00 10.63
C ILE A 152 4.57 -4.94 10.25
N ALA A 153 4.58 -3.79 10.92
CA ALA A 153 5.55 -2.74 10.68
C ALA A 153 6.99 -3.21 10.95
N GLU A 154 7.23 -3.91 12.06
CA GLU A 154 8.54 -4.50 12.38
C GLU A 154 9.02 -5.47 11.30
N GLN A 155 8.12 -6.30 10.75
CA GLN A 155 8.47 -7.18 9.62
C GLN A 155 8.87 -6.38 8.37
N ILE A 156 8.13 -5.33 8.02
CA ILE A 156 8.45 -4.47 6.88
C ILE A 156 9.79 -3.77 7.09
N LEU A 157 10.05 -3.23 8.28
CA LEU A 157 11.30 -2.56 8.62
C LEU A 157 12.49 -3.52 8.56
N THR A 158 12.30 -4.79 8.97
CA THR A 158 13.32 -5.83 8.84
C THR A 158 13.64 -6.12 7.37
N ASP A 159 12.62 -6.28 6.52
CA ASP A 159 12.80 -6.50 5.08
C ASP A 159 13.59 -5.34 4.42
N LEU A 160 13.34 -4.10 4.84
CA LEU A 160 14.05 -2.92 4.35
C LEU A 160 15.50 -2.90 4.80
N ALA A 161 15.77 -3.21 6.08
CA ALA A 161 17.12 -3.27 6.61
C ALA A 161 17.97 -4.34 5.92
N ASP A 162 17.39 -5.51 5.66
CA ASP A 162 18.05 -6.59 4.91
C ASP A 162 18.39 -6.18 3.47
N TYR A 163 17.50 -5.43 2.83
CA TYR A 163 17.77 -4.89 1.49
C TYR A 163 18.92 -3.88 1.50
N GLU A 164 18.91 -2.95 2.44
CA GLU A 164 19.97 -1.93 2.55
C GLU A 164 21.33 -2.58 2.85
N ASN A 165 21.38 -3.57 3.73
CA ASN A 165 22.59 -4.32 4.05
C ASN A 165 23.15 -5.05 2.81
N LYS A 166 22.31 -5.74 2.04
CA LYS A 166 22.74 -6.40 0.79
C LYS A 166 23.27 -5.40 -0.24
N LYS A 167 22.65 -4.22 -0.34
CA LYS A 167 23.09 -3.16 -1.25
C LYS A 167 24.45 -2.57 -0.87
N CYS A 168 24.75 -2.50 0.43
CA CYS A 168 26.06 -2.07 0.92
C CYS A 168 27.14 -3.12 0.64
N LEU A 169 26.86 -4.40 0.82
CA LEU A 169 27.80 -5.50 0.58
C LEU A 169 28.10 -5.75 -0.91
N GLY A 170 27.15 -5.47 -1.79
CA GLY A 170 27.34 -5.65 -3.25
C GLY A 170 28.07 -4.51 -3.96
N LYS A 171 28.59 -3.50 -3.22
CA LYS A 171 29.36 -2.37 -3.74
C LYS A 171 30.87 -2.49 -3.54
N ASN A 172 31.37 -3.62 -3.03
CA ASN A 172 32.80 -3.92 -2.89
C ASN A 172 33.31 -4.80 -4.02
#